data_8af80a2a53cdb5e3ab21ba3329f98114
#
_entry.id   8af80a2a53cdb5e3ab21ba3329f98114
#
_cell.length_a   1.000
_cell.length_b   1.000
_cell.length_c   1.000
_cell.angle_alpha   90.00
_cell.angle_beta   90.00
_cell.angle_gamma   90.00
#
_symmetry.space_group_name_H-M   'P 1'
#
loop_
_entity.id
_entity.type
_entity.pdbx_description
1 polymer ?
#
loop_
_entity_poly.entity_id
_entity_poly.type
_entity_poly.pdbx_seq_one_letter_code
_entity_poly.pdbx_strand_id
1 'polypeptide(L)'
;MGKILVTGATGRLGNAVVHALVQRGDAGDVVGLARDPVKAQPLTSLGIEVRYGDYTDYDALVSAFQGVEKIYMVSAVAFSDRIAQHKNVIDAARRAGVGHVMYTGIQRLDDVLCPIEGVTDSDIATENLLKQSGLGYTVLRHPLYANDLPMFIGPNAINAGFAAPAGNGRIALACYQELAEAGAVLLRQSAHDNRSYLLNSGSLWSFADIANALSGLAGKAVSYEPISSAAFLQAR
;
A
#
# COMPACT_ATOMS: atom_id res chain seq x y z
N MET A 1 -21.05 13.79 2.90
CA MET A 1 -20.33 12.51 2.69
C MET A 1 -19.86 12.04 4.05
N GLY A 2 -19.97 10.76 4.40
CA GLY A 2 -19.48 10.30 5.71
C GLY A 2 -17.97 10.32 5.78
N LYS A 3 -17.43 10.13 6.99
CA LYS A 3 -15.98 10.16 7.21
C LYS A 3 -15.25 9.01 6.53
N ILE A 4 -14.11 9.30 5.90
CA ILE A 4 -13.18 8.34 5.32
C ILE A 4 -11.95 8.27 6.23
N LEU A 5 -11.70 7.09 6.80
CA LEU A 5 -10.53 6.87 7.64
C LEU A 5 -9.43 6.16 6.85
N VAL A 6 -8.20 6.68 6.94
CA VAL A 6 -7.00 6.09 6.35
C VAL A 6 -6.16 5.50 7.46
N THR A 7 -5.94 4.19 7.42
CA THR A 7 -5.01 3.53 8.33
C THR A 7 -3.56 3.70 7.84
N GLY A 8 -2.59 3.59 8.75
CA GLY A 8 -1.18 3.83 8.38
C GLY A 8 -0.93 5.24 7.83
N ALA A 9 -1.74 6.22 8.24
CA ALA A 9 -1.75 7.58 7.70
C ALA A 9 -0.40 8.32 7.84
N THR A 10 0.45 7.90 8.77
CA THR A 10 1.82 8.44 8.96
C THR A 10 2.88 7.73 8.11
N GLY A 11 2.50 6.65 7.40
CA GLY A 11 3.38 5.91 6.49
C GLY A 11 3.37 6.52 5.08
N ARG A 12 4.26 6.02 4.20
CA ARG A 12 4.43 6.57 2.84
C ARG A 12 3.14 6.53 2.02
N LEU A 13 2.52 5.37 1.88
CA LEU A 13 1.29 5.20 1.10
C LEU A 13 0.10 5.89 1.78
N GLY A 14 -0.12 5.62 3.08
CA GLY A 14 -1.25 6.20 3.81
C GLY A 14 -1.23 7.74 3.82
N ASN A 15 -0.04 8.34 3.97
CA ASN A 15 0.13 9.78 3.89
C ASN A 15 -0.21 10.33 2.48
N ALA A 16 0.25 9.66 1.42
CA ALA A 16 -0.10 10.03 0.06
C ALA A 16 -1.62 9.96 -0.18
N VAL A 17 -2.30 8.94 0.36
CA VAL A 17 -3.76 8.78 0.27
C VAL A 17 -4.49 9.91 1.02
N VAL A 18 -4.02 10.27 2.22
CA VAL A 18 -4.58 11.42 2.95
C VAL A 18 -4.49 12.69 2.12
N HIS A 19 -3.32 12.98 1.56
CA HIS A 19 -3.14 14.16 0.70
C HIS A 19 -4.05 14.12 -0.54
N ALA A 20 -4.15 12.99 -1.23
CA ALA A 20 -5.02 12.83 -2.39
C ALA A 20 -6.51 13.02 -2.05
N LEU A 21 -6.96 12.54 -0.88
CA LEU A 21 -8.33 12.73 -0.40
C LEU A 21 -8.63 14.18 -0.06
N VAL A 22 -7.72 14.88 0.63
CA VAL A 22 -7.85 16.29 0.99
C VAL A 22 -7.89 17.18 -0.26
N GLN A 23 -7.05 16.91 -1.26
CA GLN A 23 -7.06 17.65 -2.52
C GLN A 23 -8.36 17.48 -3.33
N ARG A 24 -9.09 16.36 -3.13
CA ARG A 24 -10.31 16.01 -3.88
C ARG A 24 -11.60 16.30 -3.13
N GLY A 25 -11.55 16.82 -1.90
CA GLY A 25 -12.74 17.04 -1.09
C GLY A 25 -12.46 17.88 0.16
N ASP A 26 -13.35 17.79 1.13
CA ASP A 26 -13.20 18.49 2.40
C ASP A 26 -12.25 17.72 3.33
N ALA A 27 -11.27 18.41 3.91
CA ALA A 27 -10.38 17.85 4.92
C ALA A 27 -11.15 17.35 6.16
N GLY A 28 -12.28 17.96 6.49
CA GLY A 28 -13.16 17.54 7.59
C GLY A 28 -13.78 16.16 7.42
N ASP A 29 -13.85 15.64 6.17
CA ASP A 29 -14.31 14.28 5.89
C ASP A 29 -13.20 13.22 6.04
N VAL A 30 -11.93 13.63 6.20
CA VAL A 30 -10.78 12.72 6.24
C VAL A 30 -10.29 12.52 7.67
N VAL A 31 -10.09 11.24 8.05
CA VAL A 31 -9.56 10.86 9.36
C VAL A 31 -8.27 10.05 9.15
N GLY A 32 -7.20 10.43 9.81
CA GLY A 32 -5.96 9.66 9.83
C GLY A 32 -5.87 8.77 11.07
N LEU A 33 -5.64 7.46 10.91
CA LEU A 33 -5.30 6.58 12.02
C LEU A 33 -3.78 6.56 12.20
N ALA A 34 -3.31 6.91 13.39
CA ALA A 34 -1.90 6.95 13.75
C ALA A 34 -1.64 6.17 15.04
N ARG A 35 -0.41 5.69 15.22
CA ARG A 35 0.05 5.06 16.47
C ARG A 35 0.83 6.03 17.35
N ASP A 36 1.54 6.94 16.70
CA ASP A 36 2.50 7.86 17.33
C ASP A 36 2.03 9.30 17.15
N PRO A 37 1.73 10.02 18.24
CA PRO A 37 1.28 11.41 18.17
C PRO A 37 2.30 12.36 17.54
N VAL A 38 3.59 12.12 17.71
CA VAL A 38 4.64 12.98 17.14
C VAL A 38 4.65 12.85 15.62
N LYS A 39 4.56 11.62 15.11
CA LYS A 39 4.48 11.35 13.66
C LYS A 39 3.16 11.83 13.05
N ALA A 40 2.13 12.03 13.85
CA ALA A 40 0.82 12.50 13.41
C ALA A 40 0.72 14.03 13.28
N GLN A 41 1.64 14.80 13.83
CA GLN A 41 1.60 16.28 13.78
C GLN A 41 1.45 16.85 12.36
N PRO A 42 2.16 16.36 11.31
CA PRO A 42 1.95 16.85 9.95
C PRO A 42 0.52 16.63 9.43
N LEU A 43 -0.16 15.57 9.87
CA LEU A 43 -1.55 15.28 9.46
C LEU A 43 -2.52 16.30 10.06
N THR A 44 -2.34 16.68 11.33
CA THR A 44 -3.15 17.74 11.97
C THR A 44 -3.01 19.08 11.26
N SER A 45 -1.82 19.39 10.74
CA SER A 45 -1.58 20.61 9.98
C SER A 45 -2.32 20.67 8.64
N LEU A 46 -2.79 19.52 8.14
CA LEU A 46 -3.65 19.46 6.94
C LEU A 46 -5.14 19.75 7.25
N GLY A 47 -5.50 19.98 8.52
CA GLY A 47 -6.87 20.21 8.95
C GLY A 47 -7.72 18.95 9.06
N ILE A 48 -7.12 17.75 9.01
CA ILE A 48 -7.84 16.49 9.18
C ILE A 48 -7.93 16.08 10.65
N GLU A 49 -8.94 15.28 10.98
CA GLU A 49 -9.02 14.61 12.27
C GLU A 49 -7.99 13.49 12.37
N VAL A 50 -7.30 13.39 13.51
CA VAL A 50 -6.40 12.27 13.80
C VAL A 50 -6.96 11.45 14.96
N ARG A 51 -7.05 10.15 14.76
CA ARG A 51 -7.42 9.16 15.78
C ARG A 51 -6.26 8.21 16.04
N TYR A 52 -6.23 7.61 17.23
CA TYR A 52 -5.14 6.74 17.64
C TYR A 52 -5.61 5.30 17.78
N GLY A 53 -4.78 4.37 17.31
CA GLY A 53 -5.03 2.94 17.37
C GLY A 53 -3.93 2.15 16.68
N ASP A 54 -3.75 0.91 17.12
CA ASP A 54 -2.85 -0.08 16.53
C ASP A 54 -3.65 -1.29 16.08
N TYR A 55 -3.21 -1.98 15.03
CA TYR A 55 -3.85 -3.21 14.53
C TYR A 55 -3.85 -4.35 15.55
N THR A 56 -2.96 -4.26 16.55
CA THR A 56 -2.91 -5.21 17.67
C THR A 56 -3.91 -4.90 18.79
N ASP A 57 -4.52 -3.70 18.80
CA ASP A 57 -5.46 -3.25 19.82
C ASP A 57 -6.88 -3.12 19.23
N TYR A 58 -7.64 -4.19 19.38
CA TYR A 58 -9.01 -4.27 18.85
C TYR A 58 -9.94 -3.19 19.40
N ASP A 59 -9.90 -2.93 20.71
CA ASP A 59 -10.81 -1.98 21.35
C ASP A 59 -10.50 -0.54 20.95
N ALA A 60 -9.21 -0.20 20.83
CA ALA A 60 -8.78 1.09 20.30
C ALA A 60 -9.24 1.26 18.83
N LEU A 61 -9.17 0.21 18.01
CA LEU A 61 -9.68 0.25 16.63
C LEU A 61 -11.20 0.46 16.58
N VAL A 62 -11.98 -0.26 17.41
CA VAL A 62 -13.45 -0.07 17.48
C VAL A 62 -13.78 1.37 17.85
N SER A 63 -13.07 1.94 18.82
CA SER A 63 -13.26 3.33 19.23
C SER A 63 -12.87 4.31 18.11
N ALA A 64 -11.75 4.07 17.46
CA ALA A 64 -11.25 4.91 16.37
C ALA A 64 -12.17 4.89 15.13
N PHE A 65 -12.92 3.81 14.89
CA PHE A 65 -13.79 3.66 13.73
C PHE A 65 -15.23 4.16 13.94
N GLN A 66 -15.58 4.66 15.13
CA GLN A 66 -16.93 5.20 15.36
C GLN A 66 -17.26 6.36 14.42
N GLY A 67 -18.43 6.28 13.74
CA GLY A 67 -18.90 7.30 12.81
C GLY A 67 -18.11 7.38 11.50
N VAL A 68 -17.26 6.38 11.20
CA VAL A 68 -16.57 6.24 9.92
C VAL A 68 -17.47 5.51 8.92
N GLU A 69 -17.61 6.05 7.71
CA GLU A 69 -18.36 5.42 6.62
C GLU A 69 -17.49 4.45 5.83
N LYS A 70 -16.24 4.86 5.51
CA LYS A 70 -15.31 4.06 4.69
C LYS A 70 -13.92 4.04 5.31
N ILE A 71 -13.23 2.91 5.17
CA ILE A 71 -11.83 2.77 5.59
C ILE A 71 -10.95 2.48 4.37
N TYR A 72 -9.86 3.25 4.23
CA TYR A 72 -8.72 2.85 3.40
C TYR A 72 -7.72 2.09 4.29
N MET A 73 -7.74 0.78 4.16
CA MET A 73 -6.92 -0.13 4.97
C MET A 73 -5.60 -0.41 4.27
N VAL A 74 -4.53 0.25 4.74
CA VAL A 74 -3.15 -0.07 4.31
C VAL A 74 -2.72 -1.37 4.97
N SER A 75 -2.21 -2.32 4.18
CA SER A 75 -1.75 -3.60 4.70
C SER A 75 -0.60 -3.43 5.71
N ALA A 76 -0.60 -4.26 6.76
CA ALA A 76 0.45 -4.25 7.78
C ALA A 76 1.81 -4.68 7.19
N VAL A 77 2.89 -4.07 7.67
CA VAL A 77 4.26 -4.42 7.29
C VAL A 77 4.79 -5.61 8.13
N ALA A 78 4.12 -5.94 9.24
CA ALA A 78 4.50 -7.06 10.10
C ALA A 78 4.38 -8.39 9.34
N PHE A 79 5.45 -9.17 9.29
CA PHE A 79 5.45 -10.51 8.70
C PHE A 79 4.92 -11.57 9.69
N SER A 80 5.04 -11.33 11.00
CA SER A 80 4.40 -12.11 12.05
C SER A 80 3.01 -11.55 12.35
N ASP A 81 2.03 -12.40 12.58
CA ASP A 81 0.66 -12.04 13.00
C ASP A 81 -0.12 -11.11 12.05
N ARG A 82 0.36 -10.93 10.81
CA ARG A 82 -0.27 -10.03 9.85
C ARG A 82 -1.75 -10.36 9.62
N ILE A 83 -2.09 -11.64 9.53
CA ILE A 83 -3.48 -12.09 9.36
C ILE A 83 -4.33 -11.70 10.58
N ALA A 84 -3.81 -11.91 11.81
CA ALA A 84 -4.51 -11.54 13.02
C ALA A 84 -4.72 -10.02 13.12
N GLN A 85 -3.71 -9.22 12.77
CA GLN A 85 -3.80 -7.77 12.72
C GLN A 85 -4.86 -7.29 11.71
N HIS A 86 -4.87 -7.85 10.50
CA HIS A 86 -5.88 -7.52 9.49
C HIS A 86 -7.29 -7.95 9.93
N LYS A 87 -7.40 -9.10 10.58
CA LYS A 87 -8.67 -9.57 11.15
C LYS A 87 -9.20 -8.60 12.20
N ASN A 88 -8.35 -8.09 13.09
CA ASN A 88 -8.75 -7.08 14.08
C ASN A 88 -9.33 -5.83 13.41
N VAL A 89 -8.70 -5.33 12.35
CA VAL A 89 -9.19 -4.16 11.60
C VAL A 89 -10.57 -4.44 10.99
N ILE A 90 -10.75 -5.59 10.34
CA ILE A 90 -12.00 -5.98 9.67
C ILE A 90 -13.12 -6.18 10.71
N ASP A 91 -12.85 -6.87 11.79
CA ASP A 91 -13.82 -7.10 12.86
C ASP A 91 -14.19 -5.81 13.59
N ALA A 92 -13.21 -4.92 13.85
CA ALA A 92 -13.46 -3.61 14.43
C ALA A 92 -14.29 -2.71 13.51
N ALA A 93 -14.03 -2.74 12.21
CA ALA A 93 -14.81 -2.01 11.21
C ALA A 93 -16.28 -2.48 11.21
N ARG A 94 -16.50 -3.80 11.22
CA ARG A 94 -17.83 -4.38 11.32
C ARG A 94 -18.53 -3.99 12.63
N ARG A 95 -17.82 -4.04 13.76
CA ARG A 95 -18.34 -3.69 15.08
C ARG A 95 -18.73 -2.21 15.19
N ALA A 96 -17.97 -1.33 14.56
CA ALA A 96 -18.21 0.10 14.53
C ALA A 96 -19.29 0.53 13.51
N GLY A 97 -19.79 -0.38 12.68
CA GLY A 97 -20.79 -0.09 11.66
C GLY A 97 -20.24 0.59 10.41
N VAL A 98 -18.95 0.41 10.11
CA VAL A 98 -18.34 0.89 8.85
C VAL A 98 -19.02 0.23 7.66
N GLY A 99 -19.36 0.99 6.63
CA GLY A 99 -20.04 0.47 5.45
C GLY A 99 -19.10 -0.18 4.43
N HIS A 100 -17.85 0.29 4.32
CA HIS A 100 -16.93 -0.16 3.28
C HIS A 100 -15.47 -0.17 3.71
N VAL A 101 -14.74 -1.22 3.32
CA VAL A 101 -13.28 -1.33 3.53
C VAL A 101 -12.58 -1.48 2.19
N MET A 102 -11.71 -0.54 1.84
CA MET A 102 -10.80 -0.62 0.70
C MET A 102 -9.43 -1.08 1.19
N TYR A 103 -9.00 -2.25 0.75
CA TYR A 103 -7.78 -2.92 1.21
C TYR A 103 -6.67 -2.88 0.16
N THR A 104 -5.44 -2.63 0.58
CA THR A 104 -4.25 -2.68 -0.29
C THR A 104 -3.57 -4.03 -0.17
N GLY A 105 -3.72 -4.86 -1.20
CA GLY A 105 -2.99 -6.14 -1.35
C GLY A 105 -1.84 -6.01 -2.35
N ILE A 106 -1.07 -7.08 -2.51
CA ILE A 106 -0.02 -7.15 -3.52
C ILE A 106 -0.56 -7.67 -4.86
N GLN A 107 -0.04 -7.13 -5.95
CA GLN A 107 -0.32 -7.63 -7.30
C GLN A 107 0.21 -9.06 -7.45
N ARG A 108 -0.65 -9.95 -7.94
CA ARG A 108 -0.31 -11.31 -8.31
C ARG A 108 -1.13 -11.76 -9.52
N LEU A 109 -0.55 -12.59 -10.36
CA LEU A 109 -1.24 -13.11 -11.54
C LEU A 109 -2.29 -14.13 -11.12
N ASP A 110 -1.90 -15.04 -10.26
CA ASP A 110 -2.78 -15.97 -9.55
C ASP A 110 -2.24 -16.25 -8.13
N ASP A 111 -2.92 -17.09 -7.38
CA ASP A 111 -2.60 -17.36 -5.98
C ASP A 111 -1.45 -18.38 -5.80
N VAL A 112 -0.98 -19.01 -6.88
CA VAL A 112 0.00 -20.11 -6.86
C VAL A 112 1.34 -19.73 -7.50
N LEU A 113 1.29 -18.96 -8.60
CA LEU A 113 2.48 -18.55 -9.34
C LEU A 113 3.25 -17.46 -8.59
N CYS A 114 4.53 -17.73 -8.32
CA CYS A 114 5.46 -16.80 -7.69
C CYS A 114 4.95 -16.24 -6.34
N PRO A 115 4.58 -17.10 -5.38
CA PRO A 115 4.18 -16.64 -4.06
C PRO A 115 5.35 -15.94 -3.36
N ILE A 116 5.05 -14.86 -2.65
CA ILE A 116 5.97 -14.19 -1.74
C ILE A 116 5.66 -14.71 -0.35
N GLU A 117 6.62 -15.44 0.24
CA GLU A 117 6.46 -16.06 1.57
C GLU A 117 6.02 -15.02 2.61
N GLY A 118 5.02 -15.38 3.42
CA GLY A 118 4.47 -14.51 4.47
C GLY A 118 3.61 -13.33 3.96
N VAL A 119 3.64 -13.04 2.66
CA VAL A 119 2.88 -11.95 2.05
C VAL A 119 1.68 -12.50 1.27
N THR A 120 1.92 -13.38 0.29
CA THR A 120 0.84 -13.88 -0.58
C THR A 120 -0.25 -14.58 0.22
N ASP A 121 0.11 -15.48 1.13
CA ASP A 121 -0.85 -16.21 1.97
C ASP A 121 -1.64 -15.27 2.87
N SER A 122 -0.99 -14.27 3.44
CA SER A 122 -1.66 -13.29 4.30
C SER A 122 -2.60 -12.36 3.52
N ASP A 123 -2.28 -12.01 2.28
CA ASP A 123 -3.16 -11.24 1.40
C ASP A 123 -4.39 -12.05 1.00
N ILE A 124 -4.20 -13.33 0.60
CA ILE A 124 -5.31 -14.25 0.28
C ILE A 124 -6.23 -14.41 1.49
N ALA A 125 -5.67 -14.64 2.67
CA ALA A 125 -6.44 -14.76 3.90
C ALA A 125 -7.23 -13.48 4.20
N THR A 126 -6.62 -12.30 4.03
CA THR A 126 -7.28 -11.01 4.24
C THR A 126 -8.41 -10.76 3.25
N GLU A 127 -8.20 -11.05 1.96
CA GLU A 127 -9.26 -10.97 0.96
C GLU A 127 -10.45 -11.89 1.30
N ASN A 128 -10.17 -13.10 1.82
CA ASN A 128 -11.22 -14.03 2.25
C ASN A 128 -11.96 -13.54 3.51
N LEU A 129 -11.25 -12.95 4.47
CA LEU A 129 -11.88 -12.31 5.65
C LEU A 129 -12.82 -11.17 5.22
N LEU A 130 -12.41 -10.32 4.28
CA LEU A 130 -13.26 -9.26 3.73
C LEU A 130 -14.52 -9.82 3.06
N LYS A 131 -14.37 -10.83 2.21
CA LYS A 131 -15.50 -11.51 1.55
C LYS A 131 -16.52 -12.08 2.53
N GLN A 132 -16.05 -12.54 3.68
CA GLN A 132 -16.88 -13.18 4.73
C GLN A 132 -17.40 -12.18 5.77
N SER A 133 -16.91 -10.94 5.78
CA SER A 133 -17.20 -9.96 6.83
C SER A 133 -18.61 -9.41 6.80
N GLY A 134 -19.29 -9.42 5.65
CA GLY A 134 -20.56 -8.73 5.42
C GLY A 134 -20.41 -7.22 5.15
N LEU A 135 -19.18 -6.68 5.16
CA LEU A 135 -18.89 -5.30 4.76
C LEU A 135 -18.87 -5.17 3.23
N GLY A 136 -19.19 -4.00 2.71
CA GLY A 136 -18.75 -3.63 1.38
C GLY A 136 -17.22 -3.61 1.34
N TYR A 137 -16.59 -4.13 0.28
CA TYR A 137 -15.14 -4.09 0.18
C TYR A 137 -14.64 -3.82 -1.24
N THR A 138 -13.45 -3.24 -1.33
CA THR A 138 -12.67 -3.16 -2.57
C THR A 138 -11.25 -3.61 -2.29
N VAL A 139 -10.69 -4.46 -3.13
CA VAL A 139 -9.27 -4.84 -3.05
C VAL A 139 -8.49 -4.11 -4.14
N LEU A 140 -7.48 -3.35 -3.74
CA LEU A 140 -6.51 -2.74 -4.64
C LEU A 140 -5.22 -3.56 -4.61
N ARG A 141 -4.95 -4.32 -5.66
CA ARG A 141 -3.71 -5.10 -5.79
C ARG A 141 -2.64 -4.20 -6.40
N HIS A 142 -1.75 -3.72 -5.54
CA HIS A 142 -0.68 -2.80 -5.88
C HIS A 142 0.51 -3.53 -6.52
N PRO A 143 1.13 -2.95 -7.56
CA PRO A 143 2.40 -3.42 -8.10
C PRO A 143 3.55 -3.09 -7.14
N LEU A 144 4.78 -3.42 -7.54
CA LEU A 144 5.96 -2.95 -6.82
C LEU A 144 6.00 -1.41 -6.84
N TYR A 145 6.27 -0.82 -5.68
CA TYR A 145 6.36 0.63 -5.57
C TYR A 145 7.66 1.14 -6.19
N ALA A 146 7.55 2.00 -7.19
CA ALA A 146 8.71 2.63 -7.84
C ALA A 146 9.58 3.41 -6.85
N ASN A 147 8.95 4.00 -5.83
CA ASN A 147 9.65 4.70 -4.74
C ASN A 147 10.56 3.79 -3.90
N ASP A 148 10.33 2.48 -3.90
CA ASP A 148 11.11 1.51 -3.12
C ASP A 148 12.21 0.82 -3.96
N LEU A 149 12.34 1.16 -5.25
CA LEU A 149 13.43 0.65 -6.10
C LEU A 149 14.82 0.74 -5.46
N PRO A 150 15.19 1.84 -4.75
CA PRO A 150 16.49 1.91 -4.08
C PRO A 150 16.77 0.78 -3.08
N MET A 151 15.74 0.14 -2.52
CA MET A 151 15.90 -1.04 -1.66
C MET A 151 16.39 -2.27 -2.44
N PHE A 152 16.07 -2.35 -3.73
CA PHE A 152 16.42 -3.49 -4.59
C PHE A 152 17.72 -3.28 -5.34
N ILE A 153 17.95 -2.06 -5.84
CA ILE A 153 19.09 -1.73 -6.69
C ILE A 153 20.25 -1.03 -5.92
N GLY A 154 20.00 -0.70 -4.65
CA GLY A 154 20.93 0.04 -3.80
C GLY A 154 20.82 1.57 -3.95
N PRO A 155 21.13 2.31 -2.87
CA PRO A 155 20.98 3.79 -2.86
C PRO A 155 21.99 4.51 -3.77
N ASN A 156 23.09 3.86 -4.14
CA ASN A 156 24.15 4.44 -4.97
C ASN A 156 24.10 3.95 -6.44
N ALA A 157 22.99 3.35 -6.88
CA ALA A 157 22.86 2.76 -8.21
C ALA A 157 23.19 3.75 -9.35
N ILE A 158 22.86 5.02 -9.21
CA ILE A 158 23.16 6.07 -10.20
C ILE A 158 24.66 6.23 -10.42
N ASN A 159 25.50 6.06 -9.39
CA ASN A 159 26.94 6.28 -9.48
C ASN A 159 27.74 5.00 -9.76
N ALA A 160 27.31 3.89 -9.17
CA ALA A 160 28.05 2.62 -9.18
C ALA A 160 27.46 1.58 -10.14
N GLY A 161 26.27 1.83 -10.72
CA GLY A 161 25.46 0.78 -11.32
C GLY A 161 24.86 -0.15 -10.27
N PHE A 162 24.23 -1.22 -10.70
CA PHE A 162 23.66 -2.20 -9.79
C PHE A 162 23.61 -3.61 -10.40
N ALA A 163 23.59 -4.61 -9.53
CA ALA A 163 23.46 -6.01 -9.89
C ALA A 163 22.19 -6.60 -9.26
N ALA A 164 21.43 -7.37 -10.02
CA ALA A 164 20.20 -8.00 -9.53
C ALA A 164 19.85 -9.28 -10.32
N PRO A 165 19.10 -10.23 -9.70
CA PRO A 165 18.88 -11.57 -10.27
C PRO A 165 17.64 -11.65 -11.15
N ALA A 166 17.27 -10.60 -11.86
CA ALA A 166 16.02 -10.59 -12.63
C ALA A 166 16.16 -11.05 -14.09
N GLY A 167 17.37 -11.15 -14.63
CA GLY A 167 17.58 -11.47 -16.05
C GLY A 167 16.75 -10.55 -16.95
N ASN A 168 15.88 -11.14 -17.77
CA ASN A 168 14.94 -10.43 -18.65
C ASN A 168 13.53 -10.29 -18.04
N GLY A 169 13.34 -10.61 -16.76
CA GLY A 169 12.07 -10.48 -16.06
C GLY A 169 11.55 -9.06 -16.10
N ARG A 170 10.22 -8.92 -16.19
CA ARG A 170 9.55 -7.61 -16.21
C ARG A 170 8.54 -7.51 -15.08
N ILE A 171 8.46 -6.34 -14.47
CA ILE A 171 7.55 -6.02 -13.37
C ILE A 171 6.74 -4.78 -13.69
N ALA A 172 5.53 -4.72 -13.17
CA ALA A 172 4.76 -3.50 -13.12
C ALA A 172 5.28 -2.62 -11.97
N LEU A 173 5.36 -1.32 -12.20
CA LEU A 173 5.74 -0.32 -11.20
C LEU A 173 4.66 0.75 -11.13
N ALA A 174 4.46 1.35 -9.95
CA ALA A 174 3.69 2.58 -9.80
C ALA A 174 4.22 3.37 -8.59
N CYS A 175 4.09 4.69 -8.62
CA CYS A 175 4.45 5.54 -7.49
C CYS A 175 3.36 5.54 -6.43
N TYR A 176 3.72 5.80 -5.17
CA TYR A 176 2.74 5.96 -4.08
C TYR A 176 1.67 6.99 -4.42
N GLN A 177 2.05 8.08 -5.08
CA GLN A 177 1.15 9.16 -5.46
C GLN A 177 0.09 8.70 -6.46
N GLU A 178 0.48 7.96 -7.50
CA GLU A 178 -0.44 7.42 -8.51
C GLU A 178 -1.44 6.43 -7.89
N LEU A 179 -0.95 5.56 -7.01
CA LEU A 179 -1.79 4.58 -6.30
C LEU A 179 -2.73 5.26 -5.30
N ALA A 180 -2.25 6.31 -4.62
CA ALA A 180 -3.05 7.12 -3.71
C ALA A 180 -4.17 7.86 -4.44
N GLU A 181 -3.86 8.45 -5.60
CA GLU A 181 -4.84 9.10 -6.47
C GLU A 181 -5.93 8.12 -6.92
N ALA A 182 -5.54 6.94 -7.40
CA ALA A 182 -6.49 5.90 -7.79
C ALA A 182 -7.39 5.49 -6.62
N GLY A 183 -6.80 5.25 -5.43
CA GLY A 183 -7.54 4.92 -4.22
C GLY A 183 -8.50 6.02 -3.78
N ALA A 184 -8.07 7.29 -3.81
CA ALA A 184 -8.88 8.43 -3.44
C ALA A 184 -10.07 8.63 -4.39
N VAL A 185 -9.88 8.43 -5.70
CA VAL A 185 -10.96 8.47 -6.70
C VAL A 185 -11.99 7.39 -6.41
N LEU A 186 -11.56 6.14 -6.24
CA LEU A 186 -12.45 5.00 -6.01
C LEU A 186 -13.23 5.13 -4.69
N LEU A 187 -12.60 5.65 -3.61
CA LEU A 187 -13.27 5.87 -2.33
C LEU A 187 -14.40 6.91 -2.42
N ARG A 188 -14.25 7.90 -3.28
CA ARG A 188 -15.27 8.96 -3.46
C ARG A 188 -16.37 8.60 -4.46
N GLN A 189 -16.17 7.52 -5.21
CA GLN A 189 -17.18 6.99 -6.13
C GLN A 189 -18.03 5.91 -5.45
N SER A 190 -19.16 5.58 -6.09
CA SER A 190 -20.01 4.43 -5.76
C SER A 190 -19.77 3.30 -6.78
N ALA A 191 -20.35 2.12 -6.51
CA ALA A 191 -20.31 0.95 -7.40
C ALA A 191 -18.96 0.21 -7.48
N HIS A 192 -18.11 0.33 -6.48
CA HIS A 192 -16.87 -0.43 -6.35
C HIS A 192 -16.94 -1.55 -5.30
N ASP A 193 -18.12 -1.79 -4.75
CA ASP A 193 -18.34 -2.84 -3.74
C ASP A 193 -18.06 -4.22 -4.32
N ASN A 194 -17.38 -5.05 -3.53
CA ASN A 194 -17.04 -6.44 -3.86
C ASN A 194 -16.21 -6.59 -5.15
N ARG A 195 -15.38 -5.59 -5.42
CA ARG A 195 -14.49 -5.56 -6.59
C ARG A 195 -13.02 -5.70 -6.18
N SER A 196 -12.22 -6.24 -7.12
CA SER A 196 -10.76 -6.26 -7.02
C SER A 196 -10.17 -5.61 -8.27
N TYR A 197 -9.19 -4.75 -8.09
CA TYR A 197 -8.50 -4.04 -9.17
C TYR A 197 -7.00 -4.32 -9.14
N LEU A 198 -6.45 -4.65 -10.29
CA LEU A 198 -5.02 -4.67 -10.53
C LEU A 198 -4.59 -3.27 -10.95
N LEU A 199 -3.79 -2.61 -10.10
CA LEU A 199 -3.29 -1.27 -10.39
C LEU A 199 -1.88 -1.36 -10.99
N ASN A 200 -1.62 -0.59 -12.03
CA ASN A 200 -0.30 -0.48 -12.65
C ASN A 200 -0.17 0.85 -13.42
N SER A 201 1.06 1.21 -13.80
CA SER A 201 1.35 2.40 -14.60
C SER A 201 1.18 2.20 -16.11
N GLY A 202 0.63 1.05 -16.55
CA GLY A 202 0.44 0.73 -17.96
C GLY A 202 1.68 0.18 -18.67
N SER A 203 2.86 0.18 -18.03
CA SER A 203 4.11 -0.33 -18.59
C SER A 203 4.76 -1.37 -17.69
N LEU A 204 5.43 -2.33 -18.31
CA LEU A 204 6.26 -3.32 -17.62
C LEU A 204 7.74 -2.95 -17.79
N TRP A 205 8.50 -3.01 -16.71
CA TRP A 205 9.89 -2.61 -16.62
C TRP A 205 10.81 -3.79 -16.31
N SER A 206 11.87 -3.97 -17.11
CA SER A 206 13.02 -4.80 -16.73
C SER A 206 14.03 -3.97 -15.94
N PHE A 207 14.98 -4.60 -15.26
CA PHE A 207 16.08 -3.87 -14.64
C PHE A 207 16.98 -3.15 -15.67
N ALA A 208 17.07 -3.66 -16.89
CA ALA A 208 17.74 -2.97 -17.98
C ALA A 208 17.00 -1.67 -18.37
N ASP A 209 15.67 -1.70 -18.45
CA ASP A 209 14.85 -0.50 -18.69
C ASP A 209 15.03 0.53 -17.57
N ILE A 210 15.08 0.07 -16.31
CA ILE A 210 15.33 0.93 -15.14
C ILE A 210 16.73 1.56 -15.24
N ALA A 211 17.77 0.81 -15.58
CA ALA A 211 19.13 1.33 -15.76
C ALA A 211 19.18 2.38 -16.89
N ASN A 212 18.48 2.15 -17.99
CA ASN A 212 18.38 3.11 -19.10
C ASN A 212 17.66 4.40 -18.66
N ALA A 213 16.56 4.29 -17.92
CA ALA A 213 15.84 5.45 -17.39
C ALA A 213 16.70 6.25 -16.41
N LEU A 214 17.41 5.59 -15.51
CA LEU A 214 18.36 6.23 -14.58
C LEU A 214 19.50 6.89 -15.33
N SER A 215 20.01 6.28 -16.42
CA SER A 215 21.05 6.88 -17.26
C SER A 215 20.57 8.18 -17.91
N GLY A 216 19.35 8.20 -18.43
CA GLY A 216 18.72 9.40 -18.99
C GLY A 216 18.59 10.53 -17.97
N LEU A 217 18.15 10.21 -16.75
CA LEU A 217 18.01 11.18 -15.66
C LEU A 217 19.36 11.70 -15.14
N ALA A 218 20.37 10.82 -15.07
CA ALA A 218 21.70 11.16 -14.54
C ALA A 218 22.62 11.85 -15.57
N GLY A 219 22.29 11.81 -16.86
CA GLY A 219 23.16 12.30 -17.93
C GLY A 219 24.45 11.48 -18.11
N LYS A 220 24.52 10.27 -17.58
CA LYS A 220 25.65 9.33 -17.66
C LYS A 220 25.16 7.89 -17.65
N ALA A 221 25.98 6.97 -18.17
CA ALA A 221 25.65 5.55 -18.19
C ALA A 221 25.52 4.98 -16.77
N VAL A 222 24.39 4.32 -16.49
CA VAL A 222 24.14 3.51 -15.30
C VAL A 222 24.06 2.04 -15.74
N SER A 223 24.99 1.21 -15.26
CA SER A 223 25.06 -0.19 -15.66
C SER A 223 24.14 -1.09 -14.83
N TYR A 224 23.54 -2.07 -15.47
CA TYR A 224 22.88 -3.20 -14.81
C TYR A 224 23.63 -4.49 -15.15
N GLU A 225 23.96 -5.28 -14.13
CA GLU A 225 24.58 -6.58 -14.26
C GLU A 225 23.60 -7.68 -13.79
N PRO A 226 23.17 -8.61 -14.67
CA PRO A 226 22.38 -9.73 -14.25
C PRO A 226 23.25 -10.74 -13.49
N ILE A 227 22.87 -11.06 -12.25
CA ILE A 227 23.56 -12.05 -11.40
C ILE A 227 22.61 -13.15 -10.97
N SER A 228 23.14 -14.25 -10.42
CA SER A 228 22.31 -15.31 -9.84
C SER A 228 21.69 -14.87 -8.51
N SER A 229 20.55 -15.48 -8.16
CA SER A 229 19.92 -15.26 -6.84
C SER A 229 20.87 -15.59 -5.69
N ALA A 230 21.69 -16.63 -5.82
CA ALA A 230 22.69 -16.99 -4.81
C ALA A 230 23.75 -15.91 -4.64
N ALA A 231 24.28 -15.35 -5.73
CA ALA A 231 25.25 -14.26 -5.67
C ALA A 231 24.63 -12.98 -5.05
N PHE A 232 23.37 -12.69 -5.37
CA PHE A 232 22.66 -11.55 -4.80
C PHE A 232 22.48 -11.68 -3.29
N LEU A 233 22.13 -12.86 -2.78
CA LEU A 233 21.96 -13.09 -1.35
C LEU A 233 23.28 -13.03 -0.58
N GLN A 234 24.40 -13.45 -1.22
CA GLN A 234 25.73 -13.36 -0.61
C GLN A 234 26.27 -11.94 -0.49
N ALA A 235 25.80 -11.01 -1.35
CA ALA A 235 26.25 -9.62 -1.39
C ALA A 235 25.49 -8.69 -0.41
N ARG A 236 24.51 -9.23 0.33
CA ARG A 236 23.67 -8.52 1.30
C ARG A 236 23.80 -9.04 2.70
#